data_551ce106407462d25d530ef2bd787889
#
_entry.id   551ce106407462d25d530ef2bd787889
#
_cell.length_a   1.000
_cell.length_b   1.000
_cell.length_c   1.000
_cell.angle_alpha   90.00
_cell.angle_beta   90.00
_cell.angle_gamma   90.00
#
_symmetry.space_group_name_H-M   'P 1'
#
loop_
_entity.id
_entity.type
_entity.pdbx_description
1 polymer ?
#
loop_
_entity_poly.entity_id
_entity_poly.type
_entity_poly.pdbx_seq_one_letter_code
_entity_poly.pdbx_strand_id
1 'polypeptide(L)'
;MDTIYLDNAATAQRPSCVLVAVQEFYEQKNANPLRGFYPLSLEATESYQEARKTVQEFIHAEEPEEIIFTRNTTESLNLVAYSYGLNFLKEGDEIAVTIMEHHSNLLPWQMVSRMTGAKLHYLECTSEGELTDEELQKGINERTRLVAVTQVSNVLGC
;
A
#
# COMPACT_ATOMS: atom_id res chain seq x y z
N MET A 1 -33.35 3.61 -14.22
CA MET A 1 -33.12 4.35 -12.95
C MET A 1 -31.63 4.57 -12.86
N ASP A 2 -31.18 5.81 -12.99
CA ASP A 2 -29.75 6.10 -12.91
C ASP A 2 -29.32 6.03 -11.45
N THR A 3 -28.56 5.00 -11.11
CA THR A 3 -28.02 4.82 -9.77
C THR A 3 -26.85 5.76 -9.57
N ILE A 4 -26.89 6.60 -8.54
CA ILE A 4 -25.77 7.42 -8.10
C ILE A 4 -24.94 6.59 -7.10
N TYR A 5 -23.69 6.28 -7.46
CA TYR A 5 -22.79 5.51 -6.62
C TYR A 5 -21.77 6.44 -5.95
N LEU A 6 -21.77 6.49 -4.60
CA LEU A 6 -20.93 7.40 -3.82
C LEU A 6 -19.97 6.67 -2.85
N ASP A 7 -19.89 5.34 -2.92
CA ASP A 7 -19.06 4.52 -2.02
C ASP A 7 -17.73 4.08 -2.66
N ASN A 8 -17.09 4.97 -3.40
CA ASN A 8 -15.80 4.67 -4.06
C ASN A 8 -14.63 4.48 -3.07
N ALA A 9 -14.75 4.99 -1.84
CA ALA A 9 -13.75 4.74 -0.80
C ALA A 9 -13.68 3.26 -0.41
N ALA A 10 -14.82 2.56 -0.38
CA ALA A 10 -14.87 1.13 -0.13
C ALA A 10 -14.54 0.31 -1.39
N THR A 11 -15.15 0.66 -2.53
CA THR A 11 -14.96 -0.05 -3.80
C THR A 11 -15.13 0.89 -4.98
N ALA A 12 -14.05 1.18 -5.70
CA ALA A 12 -14.11 1.94 -6.94
C ALA A 12 -14.72 1.12 -8.08
N GLN A 13 -15.63 1.74 -8.85
CA GLN A 13 -16.14 1.13 -10.08
C GLN A 13 -15.01 1.01 -11.10
N ARG A 14 -14.93 -0.15 -11.75
CA ARG A 14 -13.87 -0.43 -12.73
C ARG A 14 -14.15 0.30 -14.04
N PRO A 15 -13.21 1.11 -14.53
CA PRO A 15 -13.31 1.68 -15.89
C PRO A 15 -13.40 0.58 -16.95
N SER A 16 -14.18 0.82 -18.00
CA SER A 16 -14.34 -0.15 -19.09
C SER A 16 -13.02 -0.54 -19.75
N CYS A 17 -12.07 0.37 -19.88
CA CYS A 17 -10.74 0.08 -20.42
C CYS A 17 -9.99 -0.98 -19.57
N VAL A 18 -10.14 -0.95 -18.25
CA VAL A 18 -9.54 -1.96 -17.36
C VAL A 18 -10.20 -3.33 -17.55
N LEU A 19 -11.54 -3.36 -17.65
CA LEU A 19 -12.27 -4.61 -17.88
C LEU A 19 -11.90 -5.24 -19.23
N VAL A 20 -11.81 -4.43 -20.30
CA VAL A 20 -11.38 -4.88 -21.63
C VAL A 20 -9.95 -5.42 -21.59
N ALA A 21 -9.02 -4.69 -20.99
CA ALA A 21 -7.62 -5.12 -20.90
C ALA A 21 -7.45 -6.45 -20.16
N VAL A 22 -8.21 -6.66 -19.07
CA VAL A 22 -8.22 -7.95 -18.33
C VAL A 22 -8.79 -9.08 -19.19
N GLN A 23 -9.90 -8.82 -19.89
CA GLN A 23 -10.51 -9.81 -20.78
C GLN A 23 -9.56 -10.19 -21.93
N GLU A 24 -8.98 -9.22 -22.63
CA GLU A 24 -8.04 -9.43 -23.72
C GLU A 24 -6.81 -10.24 -23.26
N PHE A 25 -6.29 -9.94 -22.08
CA PHE A 25 -5.18 -10.70 -21.53
C PHE A 25 -5.54 -12.19 -21.35
N TYR A 26 -6.69 -12.47 -20.73
CA TYR A 26 -7.12 -13.86 -20.53
C TYR A 26 -7.46 -14.59 -21.83
N GLU A 27 -7.99 -13.91 -22.82
CA GLU A 27 -8.35 -14.52 -24.12
C GLU A 27 -7.13 -14.75 -25.02
N GLN A 28 -6.12 -13.88 -24.98
CA GLN A 28 -5.07 -13.84 -25.98
C GLN A 28 -3.65 -14.10 -25.45
N LYS A 29 -3.36 -13.77 -24.19
CA LYS A 29 -2.01 -13.77 -23.60
C LYS A 29 -1.87 -14.61 -22.33
N ASN A 30 -2.91 -15.34 -21.93
CA ASN A 30 -2.91 -16.08 -20.67
C ASN A 30 -1.94 -17.27 -20.71
N ALA A 31 -0.74 -17.06 -20.22
CA ALA A 31 0.29 -18.06 -20.07
C ALA A 31 1.09 -17.83 -18.78
N ASN A 32 1.97 -18.78 -18.44
CA ASN A 32 2.83 -18.67 -17.26
C ASN A 32 4.00 -17.70 -17.54
N PRO A 33 4.00 -16.47 -16.97
CA PRO A 33 5.07 -15.51 -17.20
C PRO A 33 6.37 -15.96 -16.53
N LEU A 34 7.51 -15.48 -17.03
CA LEU A 34 8.87 -15.63 -16.48
C LEU A 34 9.46 -17.06 -16.48
N ARG A 35 8.75 -18.07 -16.96
CA ARG A 35 9.20 -19.48 -16.89
C ARG A 35 9.11 -20.26 -18.19
N GLY A 36 8.51 -19.73 -19.23
CA GLY A 36 8.38 -20.41 -20.53
C GLY A 36 9.21 -19.74 -21.61
N PHE A 37 9.63 -20.54 -22.60
CA PHE A 37 10.37 -20.07 -23.78
C PHE A 37 9.51 -20.12 -25.06
N TYR A 38 8.21 -20.43 -24.94
CA TYR A 38 7.28 -20.40 -26.06
C TYR A 38 6.63 -19.01 -26.21
N PRO A 39 6.19 -18.64 -27.44
CA PRO A 39 5.76 -17.27 -27.75
C PRO A 39 4.77 -16.68 -26.75
N LEU A 40 3.71 -17.40 -26.41
CA LEU A 40 2.66 -16.91 -25.50
C LEU A 40 3.20 -16.60 -24.08
N SER A 41 4.16 -17.39 -23.58
CA SER A 41 4.80 -17.12 -22.29
C SER A 41 5.70 -15.89 -22.33
N LEU A 42 6.37 -15.66 -23.46
CA LEU A 42 7.17 -14.44 -23.66
C LEU A 42 6.31 -13.21 -23.72
N GLU A 43 5.18 -13.24 -24.44
CA GLU A 43 4.21 -12.14 -24.49
C GLU A 43 3.59 -11.84 -23.12
N ALA A 44 3.24 -12.87 -22.35
CA ALA A 44 2.75 -12.70 -20.98
C ALA A 44 3.82 -12.09 -20.06
N THR A 45 5.08 -12.49 -20.23
CA THR A 45 6.23 -11.93 -19.49
C THR A 45 6.44 -10.46 -19.82
N GLU A 46 6.44 -10.12 -21.11
CA GLU A 46 6.60 -8.74 -21.58
C GLU A 46 5.48 -7.84 -21.05
N SER A 47 4.22 -8.28 -21.17
CA SER A 47 3.07 -7.53 -20.62
C SER A 47 3.18 -7.29 -19.11
N TYR A 48 3.67 -8.26 -18.35
CA TYR A 48 3.88 -8.11 -16.91
C TYR A 48 5.02 -7.11 -16.57
N GLN A 49 6.11 -7.17 -17.34
CA GLN A 49 7.25 -6.25 -17.16
C GLN A 49 6.90 -4.83 -17.56
N GLU A 50 6.16 -4.64 -18.65
CA GLU A 50 5.65 -3.32 -19.07
C GLU A 50 4.73 -2.70 -18.02
N ALA A 51 3.81 -3.48 -17.45
CA ALA A 51 2.95 -3.01 -16.37
C ALA A 51 3.77 -2.58 -15.13
N ARG A 52 4.80 -3.33 -14.78
CA ARG A 52 5.71 -3.01 -13.69
C ARG A 52 6.46 -1.71 -13.95
N LYS A 53 7.01 -1.55 -15.15
CA LYS A 53 7.71 -0.34 -15.58
C LYS A 53 6.78 0.88 -15.57
N THR A 54 5.55 0.74 -16.06
CA THR A 54 4.55 1.81 -16.05
C THR A 54 4.27 2.30 -14.63
N VAL A 55 4.14 1.40 -13.66
CA VAL A 55 3.95 1.77 -12.25
C VAL A 55 5.21 2.41 -11.67
N GLN A 56 6.37 1.85 -11.97
CA GLN A 56 7.67 2.40 -11.55
C GLN A 56 7.83 3.86 -12.00
N GLU A 57 7.58 4.15 -13.28
CA GLU A 57 7.65 5.51 -13.83
C GLU A 57 6.62 6.44 -13.18
N PHE A 58 5.39 5.96 -12.95
CA PHE A 58 4.30 6.74 -12.35
C PHE A 58 4.61 7.19 -10.91
N ILE A 59 5.23 6.33 -10.11
CA ILE A 59 5.58 6.66 -8.72
C ILE A 59 7.01 7.17 -8.55
N HIS A 60 7.75 7.32 -9.65
CA HIS A 60 9.16 7.74 -9.66
C HIS A 60 10.08 6.85 -8.83
N ALA A 61 9.85 5.54 -8.83
CA ALA A 61 10.78 4.58 -8.25
C ALA A 61 12.05 4.50 -9.11
N GLU A 62 13.19 4.17 -8.53
CA GLU A 62 14.48 4.11 -9.23
C GLU A 62 14.51 2.93 -10.23
N GLU A 63 14.09 1.76 -9.75
CA GLU A 63 14.17 0.52 -10.51
C GLU A 63 12.81 -0.22 -10.55
N PRO A 64 12.46 -0.91 -11.65
CA PRO A 64 11.22 -1.69 -11.75
C PRO A 64 11.11 -2.79 -10.68
N GLU A 65 12.23 -3.29 -10.18
CA GLU A 65 12.30 -4.32 -9.14
C GLU A 65 11.78 -3.85 -7.78
N GLU A 66 11.70 -2.55 -7.56
CA GLU A 66 11.09 -1.96 -6.34
C GLU A 66 9.57 -2.10 -6.34
N ILE A 67 8.96 -2.40 -7.49
CA ILE A 67 7.51 -2.57 -7.60
C ILE A 67 7.11 -4.01 -7.27
N ILE A 68 6.33 -4.17 -6.23
CA ILE A 68 5.75 -5.45 -5.82
C ILE A 68 4.24 -5.38 -5.92
N PHE A 69 3.67 -6.16 -6.84
CA PHE A 69 2.21 -6.26 -6.98
C PHE A 69 1.63 -7.17 -5.89
N THR A 70 0.61 -6.68 -5.21
CA THR A 70 -0.15 -7.41 -4.20
C THR A 70 -1.65 -7.34 -4.53
N ARG A 71 -2.47 -8.10 -3.83
CA ARG A 71 -3.92 -8.14 -4.07
C ARG A 71 -4.64 -6.88 -3.60
N ASN A 72 -4.11 -6.22 -2.57
CA ASN A 72 -4.71 -5.03 -1.96
C ASN A 72 -3.74 -4.38 -0.97
N THR A 73 -4.10 -3.19 -0.48
CA THR A 73 -3.32 -2.44 0.50
C THR A 73 -3.09 -3.22 1.81
N THR A 74 -4.07 -4.00 2.27
CA THR A 74 -3.91 -4.81 3.48
C THR A 74 -2.76 -5.80 3.34
N GLU A 75 -2.65 -6.48 2.20
CA GLU A 75 -1.53 -7.38 1.92
C GLU A 75 -0.20 -6.63 1.82
N SER A 76 -0.17 -5.47 1.15
CA SER A 76 1.04 -4.66 1.03
C SER A 76 1.57 -4.22 2.38
N LEU A 77 0.71 -3.69 3.25
CA LEU A 77 1.11 -3.22 4.58
C LEU A 77 1.53 -4.38 5.50
N ASN A 78 0.85 -5.53 5.43
CA ASN A 78 1.30 -6.71 6.15
C ASN A 78 2.63 -7.24 5.61
N LEU A 79 2.86 -7.20 4.30
CA LEU A 79 4.16 -7.57 3.71
C LEU A 79 5.29 -6.70 4.29
N VAL A 80 5.10 -5.39 4.37
CA VAL A 80 6.08 -4.49 4.99
C VAL A 80 6.23 -4.78 6.47
N ALA A 81 5.14 -5.01 7.20
CA ALA A 81 5.20 -5.35 8.62
C ALA A 81 5.99 -6.63 8.88
N TYR A 82 5.76 -7.69 8.10
CA TYR A 82 6.48 -8.96 8.26
C TYR A 82 7.93 -8.88 7.77
N SER A 83 8.20 -8.21 6.64
CA SER A 83 9.54 -8.15 6.06
C SER A 83 10.43 -7.12 6.76
N TYR A 84 9.97 -5.88 6.90
CA TYR A 84 10.72 -4.81 7.55
C TYR A 84 10.47 -4.78 9.06
N GLY A 85 9.21 -4.69 9.48
CA GLY A 85 8.85 -4.47 10.88
C GLY A 85 9.43 -5.51 11.81
N LEU A 86 9.22 -6.80 11.54
CA LEU A 86 9.68 -7.88 12.41
C LEU A 86 11.19 -8.13 12.35
N ASN A 87 11.88 -7.74 11.26
CA ASN A 87 13.31 -8.01 11.10
C ASN A 87 14.21 -6.84 11.50
N PHE A 88 13.72 -5.61 11.48
CA PHE A 88 14.56 -4.43 11.71
C PHE A 88 14.16 -3.60 12.94
N LEU A 89 12.90 -3.72 13.40
CA LEU A 89 12.47 -3.01 14.60
C LEU A 89 12.73 -3.84 15.85
N LYS A 90 13.08 -3.17 16.96
CA LYS A 90 13.42 -3.77 18.24
C LYS A 90 12.97 -2.91 19.40
N GLU A 91 13.12 -3.42 20.62
CA GLU A 91 12.88 -2.66 21.85
C GLU A 91 13.72 -1.37 21.87
N GLY A 92 13.07 -0.25 22.19
CA GLY A 92 13.63 1.10 22.16
C GLY A 92 13.36 1.88 20.87
N ASP A 93 12.99 1.20 19.78
CA ASP A 93 12.53 1.86 18.55
C ASP A 93 11.06 2.31 18.68
N GLU A 94 10.66 3.26 17.85
CA GLU A 94 9.30 3.81 17.85
C GLU A 94 8.68 3.76 16.46
N ILE A 95 7.36 3.49 16.44
CA ILE A 95 6.49 3.50 15.26
C ILE A 95 5.47 4.61 15.47
N ALA A 96 5.38 5.58 14.57
CA ALA A 96 4.36 6.62 14.62
C ALA A 96 3.23 6.28 13.65
N VAL A 97 1.98 6.32 14.13
CA VAL A 97 0.76 6.12 13.32
C VAL A 97 -0.25 7.20 13.67
N THR A 98 -1.08 7.62 12.71
CA THR A 98 -2.17 8.54 13.05
C THR A 98 -3.38 7.80 13.62
N ILE A 99 -4.22 8.49 14.37
CA ILE A 99 -5.51 7.95 14.80
C ILE A 99 -6.52 7.84 13.66
N MET A 100 -6.23 8.43 12.51
CA MET A 100 -7.10 8.45 11.31
C MET A 100 -6.92 7.23 10.41
N GLU A 101 -6.03 6.30 10.78
CA GLU A 101 -5.68 5.17 9.94
C GLU A 101 -6.82 4.17 9.75
N HIS A 102 -6.95 3.68 8.52
CA HIS A 102 -7.72 2.47 8.29
C HIS A 102 -7.07 1.28 9.02
N HIS A 103 -7.86 0.31 9.47
CA HIS A 103 -7.35 -0.87 10.18
C HIS A 103 -6.20 -1.59 9.45
N SER A 104 -6.19 -1.57 8.12
CA SER A 104 -5.08 -2.15 7.33
C SER A 104 -3.73 -1.48 7.59
N ASN A 105 -3.71 -0.20 7.98
CA ASN A 105 -2.49 0.55 8.31
C ASN A 105 -2.34 0.81 9.82
N LEU A 106 -3.07 0.10 10.65
CA LEU A 106 -2.96 0.18 12.10
C LEU A 106 -2.61 -1.18 12.73
N LEU A 107 -3.40 -2.21 12.41
CA LEU A 107 -3.27 -3.53 13.05
C LEU A 107 -1.91 -4.21 12.81
N PRO A 108 -1.29 -4.12 11.62
CA PRO A 108 0.04 -4.68 11.41
C PRO A 108 1.10 -4.05 12.33
N TRP A 109 1.03 -2.75 12.56
CA TRP A 109 1.99 -2.05 13.43
C TRP A 109 1.77 -2.35 14.91
N GLN A 110 0.52 -2.56 15.34
CA GLN A 110 0.23 -3.07 16.68
C GLN A 110 0.80 -4.47 16.90
N MET A 111 0.73 -5.33 15.88
CA MET A 111 1.34 -6.66 15.92
C MET A 111 2.87 -6.55 16.02
N VAL A 112 3.50 -5.76 15.14
CA VAL A 112 4.95 -5.53 15.16
C VAL A 112 5.41 -5.01 16.52
N SER A 113 4.75 -3.99 17.05
CA SER A 113 5.02 -3.41 18.36
C SER A 113 5.02 -4.49 19.48
N ARG A 114 4.00 -5.35 19.51
CA ARG A 114 3.90 -6.44 20.50
C ARG A 114 5.01 -7.49 20.36
N MET A 115 5.41 -7.79 19.14
CA MET A 115 6.39 -8.85 18.86
C MET A 115 7.84 -8.39 19.03
N THR A 116 8.13 -7.13 18.73
CA THR A 116 9.48 -6.57 18.73
C THR A 116 9.81 -5.78 19.99
N GLY A 117 8.79 -5.35 20.75
CA GLY A 117 8.96 -4.41 21.85
C GLY A 117 9.11 -2.95 21.42
N ALA A 118 9.05 -2.66 20.11
CA ALA A 118 9.01 -1.29 19.62
C ALA A 118 7.74 -0.57 20.10
N LYS A 119 7.86 0.69 20.47
CA LYS A 119 6.76 1.46 21.02
C LYS A 119 5.91 2.05 19.90
N LEU A 120 4.58 1.89 19.99
CA LEU A 120 3.63 2.50 19.06
C LEU A 120 3.16 3.85 19.61
N HIS A 121 3.38 4.91 18.85
CA HIS A 121 2.90 6.26 19.10
C HIS A 121 1.73 6.60 18.19
N TYR A 122 0.65 7.09 18.79
CA TYR A 122 -0.51 7.59 18.06
C TYR A 122 -0.39 9.11 17.92
N LEU A 123 -0.39 9.59 16.68
CA LEU A 123 -0.45 10.99 16.34
C LEU A 123 -1.91 11.41 16.29
N GLU A 124 -2.26 12.41 17.11
CA GLU A 124 -3.62 12.93 17.17
C GLU A 124 -3.87 13.95 16.04
N CYS A 125 -5.11 14.05 15.60
CA CYS A 125 -5.56 15.08 14.66
C CYS A 125 -6.52 16.06 15.35
N THR A 126 -6.73 17.22 14.74
CA THR A 126 -7.75 18.17 15.17
C THR A 126 -9.16 17.62 14.91
N SER A 127 -10.18 18.32 15.40
CA SER A 127 -11.60 18.01 15.12
C SER A 127 -11.94 18.07 13.63
N GLU A 128 -11.17 18.81 12.86
CA GLU A 128 -11.27 18.94 11.39
C GLU A 128 -10.47 17.88 10.65
N GLY A 129 -9.74 16.99 11.35
CA GLY A 129 -8.93 15.93 10.76
C GLY A 129 -7.54 16.39 10.29
N GLU A 130 -7.06 17.53 10.77
CA GLU A 130 -5.74 18.05 10.41
C GLU A 130 -4.66 17.50 11.34
N LEU A 131 -3.54 17.09 10.78
CA LEU A 131 -2.33 16.71 11.50
C LEU A 131 -1.42 17.93 11.61
N THR A 132 -1.26 18.47 12.82
CA THR A 132 -0.51 19.70 13.04
C THR A 132 1.01 19.46 13.11
N ASP A 133 1.80 20.48 12.76
CA ASP A 133 3.27 20.44 12.90
C ASP A 133 3.70 20.20 14.35
N GLU A 134 2.95 20.70 15.32
CA GLU A 134 3.21 20.49 16.75
C GLU A 134 3.07 19.02 17.13
N GLU A 135 2.03 18.35 16.62
CA GLU A 135 1.82 16.93 16.88
C GLU A 135 2.89 16.07 16.19
N LEU A 136 3.29 16.43 14.98
CA LEU A 136 4.40 15.77 14.26
C LEU A 136 5.71 15.90 15.05
N GLN A 137 6.06 17.11 15.51
CA GLN A 137 7.28 17.36 16.29
C GLN A 137 7.28 16.62 17.63
N LYS A 138 6.12 16.46 18.26
CA LYS A 138 5.96 15.73 19.53
C LYS A 138 6.04 14.22 19.34
N GLY A 139 5.45 13.69 18.26
CA GLY A 139 5.30 12.26 18.02
C GLY A 139 6.40 11.62 17.18
N ILE A 140 7.23 12.42 16.47
CA ILE A 140 8.34 11.94 15.65
C ILE A 140 9.68 12.43 16.24
N ASN A 141 10.57 11.51 16.56
CA ASN A 141 11.86 11.78 17.20
C ASN A 141 12.96 10.85 16.68
N GLU A 142 14.17 10.95 17.23
CA GLU A 142 15.34 10.17 16.80
C GLU A 142 15.15 8.62 16.94
N ARG A 143 14.23 8.16 17.74
CA ARG A 143 13.91 6.74 17.90
C ARG A 143 12.85 6.26 16.91
N THR A 144 12.17 7.16 16.24
CA THR A 144 11.15 6.82 15.24
C THR A 144 11.82 6.17 14.04
N ARG A 145 11.48 4.92 13.77
CA ARG A 145 12.01 4.11 12.67
C ARG A 145 11.00 3.91 11.55
N LEU A 146 9.73 4.09 11.86
CA LEU A 146 8.65 3.93 10.91
C LEU A 146 7.55 4.94 11.20
N VAL A 147 7.05 5.57 10.13
CA VAL A 147 5.90 6.47 10.16
C VAL A 147 4.87 5.90 9.19
N ALA A 148 3.68 5.60 9.68
CA ALA A 148 2.58 5.08 8.90
C ALA A 148 1.41 6.06 8.95
N VAL A 149 1.18 6.76 7.85
CA VAL A 149 0.14 7.80 7.74
C VAL A 149 -0.66 7.62 6.46
N THR A 150 -1.97 7.83 6.56
CA THR A 150 -2.83 7.91 5.38
C THR A 150 -2.68 9.26 4.69
N GLN A 151 -2.69 9.28 3.37
CA GLN A 151 -2.70 10.54 2.62
C GLN A 151 -4.08 11.18 2.62
N VAL A 152 -5.13 10.34 2.58
CA VAL A 152 -6.52 10.77 2.63
C VAL A 152 -7.30 9.77 3.47
N SER A 153 -7.92 10.21 4.55
CA SER A 153 -8.74 9.35 5.39
C SER A 153 -9.98 8.88 4.65
N ASN A 154 -10.24 7.59 4.66
CA ASN A 154 -11.46 7.00 4.09
C ASN A 154 -12.73 7.36 4.87
N VAL A 155 -12.60 7.87 6.09
CA VAL A 155 -13.70 8.31 6.96
C VAL A 155 -13.90 9.82 6.87
N LEU A 156 -12.82 10.59 7.00
CA LEU A 156 -12.90 12.04 7.07
C LEU A 156 -12.84 12.70 5.68
N GLY A 157 -12.17 12.09 4.72
CA GLY A 157 -11.99 12.63 3.37
C GLY A 157 -10.97 13.75 3.27
N CYS A 158 -10.19 13.99 4.31
CA CYS A 158 -9.09 14.96 4.38
C CYS A 158 -7.75 14.26 4.53
#